data_83d8e45df630e52fa4d444a673893c36
#
_entry.id   83d8e45df630e52fa4d444a673893c36
#
_cell.length_a   1.000
_cell.length_b   1.000
_cell.length_c   1.000
_cell.angle_alpha   90.00
_cell.angle_beta   90.00
_cell.angle_gamma   90.00
#
_symmetry.space_group_name_H-M   'P 1'
#
loop_
_entity.id
_entity.type
_entity.pdbx_description
1 polymer ?
#
loop_
_entity_poly.entity_id
_entity_poly.type
_entity_poly.pdbx_seq_one_letter_code
_entity_poly.pdbx_strand_id
1 'polypeptide(L)' 'MTLSIKEYDKVVRKFVDDYVNNLTPDQLRSIVSEQSHIDFENIRQDTGQNSVWEEMASWDSELFESISREFDLEEAI' A
#
# COMPACT_ATOMS: atom_id res chain seq x y z
N MET A 1 3.54 16.58 -0.89
CA MET A 1 2.17 16.80 -0.44
C MET A 1 1.57 15.49 0.06
N THR A 2 0.81 15.54 1.14
CA THR A 2 0.28 14.35 1.80
C THR A 2 -1.17 14.11 1.38
N LEU A 3 -1.54 12.87 1.11
CA LEU A 3 -2.92 12.50 0.78
C LEU A 3 -3.81 12.61 2.01
N SER A 4 -5.11 12.85 1.79
CA SER A 4 -6.10 12.73 2.86
C SER A 4 -6.17 11.27 3.33
N ILE A 5 -6.68 11.05 4.53
CA ILE A 5 -6.85 9.70 5.08
C ILE A 5 -7.70 8.83 4.14
N LYS A 6 -8.74 9.41 3.56
CA LYS A 6 -9.64 8.69 2.66
C LYS A 6 -8.94 8.25 1.39
N GLU A 7 -8.12 9.11 0.80
CA GLU A 7 -7.35 8.77 -0.40
C GLU A 7 -6.23 7.79 -0.09
N TYR A 8 -5.55 7.99 1.04
CA TYR A 8 -4.54 7.08 1.52
C TYR A 8 -5.10 5.66 1.68
N ASP A 9 -6.25 5.52 2.31
CA ASP A 9 -6.91 4.22 2.48
C ASP A 9 -7.19 3.54 1.14
N LYS A 10 -7.64 4.30 0.14
CA LYS A 10 -7.90 3.74 -1.19
C LYS A 10 -6.63 3.16 -1.81
N VAL A 11 -5.52 3.88 -1.70
CA VAL A 11 -4.24 3.45 -2.24
C VAL A 11 -3.77 2.17 -1.53
N VAL A 12 -3.80 2.17 -0.21
CA VAL A 12 -3.36 1.00 0.57
C VAL A 12 -4.22 -0.22 0.25
N ARG A 13 -5.54 -0.06 0.20
CA ARG A 13 -6.44 -1.17 -0.14
C ARG A 13 -6.15 -1.73 -1.52
N LYS A 14 -5.97 -0.86 -2.50
CA LYS A 14 -5.68 -1.29 -3.87
C LYS A 14 -4.36 -2.06 -3.92
N PHE A 15 -3.32 -1.54 -3.30
CA PHE A 15 -2.04 -2.22 -3.26
C PHE A 15 -2.14 -3.58 -2.57
N VAL A 16 -2.74 -3.63 -1.38
CA VAL A 16 -2.85 -4.87 -0.63
C VAL A 16 -3.69 -5.90 -1.37
N ASP A 17 -4.83 -5.49 -1.94
CA ASP A 17 -5.70 -6.40 -2.68
C ASP A 17 -4.97 -7.01 -3.88
N ASP A 18 -4.29 -6.20 -4.67
CA ASP A 18 -3.57 -6.68 -5.83
C ASP A 18 -2.37 -7.56 -5.43
N TYR A 19 -1.63 -7.14 -4.41
CA TYR A 19 -0.50 -7.91 -3.90
C TYR A 19 -0.94 -9.28 -3.39
N VAL A 20 -1.98 -9.30 -2.57
CA VAL A 20 -2.48 -10.54 -1.96
C VAL A 20 -3.07 -11.47 -3.02
N ASN A 21 -3.84 -10.93 -3.97
CA ASN A 21 -4.46 -11.73 -5.03
C ASN A 21 -3.44 -12.38 -5.95
N ASN A 22 -2.31 -11.72 -6.18
CA ASN A 22 -1.29 -12.23 -7.11
C ASN A 22 -0.25 -13.12 -6.45
N LEU A 23 0.05 -12.91 -5.18
CA LEU A 23 1.21 -13.52 -4.53
C LEU A 23 0.86 -14.42 -3.33
N THR A 24 -0.40 -14.50 -2.94
CA THR A 24 -0.80 -15.24 -1.74
C THR A 24 -1.87 -16.27 -2.07
N PRO A 25 -1.73 -17.52 -1.57
CA PRO A 25 -2.79 -18.53 -1.71
C PRO A 25 -4.11 -18.09 -1.07
N ASP A 26 -5.23 -18.52 -1.64
CA ASP A 26 -6.58 -18.17 -1.18
C ASP A 26 -6.75 -18.35 0.33
N GLN A 27 -6.20 -19.41 0.87
CA GLN A 27 -6.35 -19.77 2.27
C GLN A 27 -5.71 -18.74 3.21
N LEU A 28 -4.71 -18.00 2.73
CA LEU A 28 -3.96 -17.06 3.55
C LEU A 28 -4.28 -15.60 3.22
N ARG A 29 -5.08 -15.34 2.18
CA ARG A 29 -5.35 -13.97 1.72
C ARG A 29 -5.92 -13.07 2.81
N SER A 30 -6.87 -13.57 3.58
CA SER A 30 -7.49 -12.79 4.63
C SER A 30 -6.48 -12.39 5.71
N ILE A 31 -5.65 -13.34 6.13
CA ILE A 31 -4.65 -13.12 7.17
C ILE A 31 -3.57 -12.15 6.69
N VAL A 32 -3.05 -12.37 5.48
CA VAL A 32 -2.01 -11.52 4.92
C VAL A 32 -2.53 -10.12 4.65
N SER A 33 -3.77 -9.99 4.15
CA SER A 33 -4.39 -8.69 3.91
C SER A 33 -4.52 -7.90 5.21
N GLU A 34 -5.02 -8.51 6.27
CA GLU A 34 -5.16 -7.86 7.57
C GLU A 34 -3.80 -7.44 8.14
N GLN A 35 -2.83 -8.33 8.10
CA GLN A 35 -1.49 -8.04 8.60
C GLN A 35 -0.82 -6.92 7.81
N SER A 36 -1.01 -6.91 6.49
CA SER A 36 -0.44 -5.86 5.63
C SER A 36 -1.03 -4.49 5.97
N HIS A 37 -2.34 -4.41 6.19
CA HIS A 37 -2.97 -3.15 6.59
C HIS A 37 -2.43 -2.66 7.93
N ILE A 38 -2.25 -3.57 8.89
CA ILE A 38 -1.70 -3.23 10.20
C ILE A 38 -0.26 -2.71 10.06
N ASP A 39 0.57 -3.38 9.27
CA ASP A 39 1.96 -3.00 9.07
C ASP A 39 2.07 -1.61 8.43
N PHE A 40 1.29 -1.34 7.38
CA PHE A 40 1.31 -0.04 6.73
C PHE A 40 0.79 1.06 7.65
N GLU A 41 -0.24 0.79 8.44
CA GLU A 41 -0.75 1.79 9.38
C GLU A 41 0.29 2.11 10.47
N ASN A 42 1.00 1.11 10.97
CA ASN A 42 2.07 1.33 11.93
C ASN A 42 3.20 2.19 11.36
N ILE A 43 3.59 1.93 10.11
CA ILE A 43 4.61 2.73 9.43
C ILE A 43 4.13 4.17 9.27
N ARG A 44 2.87 4.35 8.85
CA ARG A 44 2.31 5.68 8.68
C ARG A 44 2.31 6.49 9.98
N GLN A 45 1.94 5.85 11.08
CA GLN A 45 1.90 6.51 12.39
C GLN A 45 3.29 6.86 12.90
N ASP A 46 4.28 6.02 12.61
CA ASP A 46 5.65 6.25 13.09
C ASP A 46 6.40 7.27 12.24
N THR A 47 6.33 7.17 10.92
CA THR A 47 7.21 7.93 10.03
C THR A 47 6.50 8.65 8.89
N GLY A 48 5.17 8.46 8.76
CA GLY A 48 4.35 9.17 7.78
C GLY A 48 4.11 8.40 6.50
N GLN A 49 3.32 8.99 5.61
CA GLN A 49 2.87 8.33 4.38
C GLN A 49 4.01 8.00 3.41
N ASN A 50 5.01 8.85 3.31
CA ASN A 50 6.12 8.62 2.39
C ASN A 50 6.84 7.32 2.68
N SER A 51 6.98 6.97 3.95
CA SER A 51 7.60 5.70 4.35
C SER A 51 6.75 4.49 3.95
N VAL A 52 5.42 4.64 3.93
CA VAL A 52 4.53 3.58 3.44
C VAL A 52 4.77 3.35 1.95
N TRP A 53 4.91 4.43 1.16
CA TRP A 53 5.19 4.31 -0.26
C TRP A 53 6.53 3.61 -0.51
N GLU A 54 7.54 3.94 0.24
CA GLU A 54 8.85 3.27 0.15
C GLU A 54 8.75 1.78 0.48
N GLU A 55 7.98 1.43 1.50
CA GLU A 55 7.77 0.03 1.88
C GLU A 55 7.03 -0.73 0.79
N MET A 56 5.99 -0.16 0.21
CA MET A 56 5.26 -0.77 -0.90
C MET A 56 6.17 -1.03 -2.08
N ALA A 57 7.03 -0.07 -2.43
CA ALA A 57 7.97 -0.23 -3.52
C ALA A 57 9.00 -1.33 -3.23
N SER A 58 9.34 -1.52 -1.97
CA SER A 58 10.21 -2.62 -1.54
C SER A 58 9.54 -3.99 -1.67
N TRP A 59 8.22 -4.05 -1.44
CA TRP A 59 7.47 -5.31 -1.54
C TRP A 59 7.28 -5.72 -3.00
N ASP A 60 6.85 -4.79 -3.86
CA ASP A 60 6.63 -5.02 -5.28
C ASP A 60 6.71 -3.69 -6.01
N SER A 61 7.85 -3.41 -6.59
CA SER A 61 8.10 -2.12 -7.24
C SER A 61 7.24 -1.90 -8.48
N GLU A 62 6.97 -2.94 -9.25
CA GLU A 62 6.13 -2.83 -10.45
C GLU A 62 4.68 -2.54 -10.09
N LEU A 63 4.16 -3.22 -9.08
CA LEU A 63 2.80 -2.99 -8.59
C LEU A 63 2.68 -1.59 -8.01
N PHE A 64 3.63 -1.17 -7.19
CA PHE A 64 3.63 0.18 -6.63
C PHE A 64 3.68 1.24 -7.72
N GLU A 65 4.50 1.05 -8.74
CA GLU A 65 4.60 1.98 -9.85
C GLU A 65 3.27 2.12 -10.59
N SER A 66 2.59 1.01 -10.84
CA SER A 66 1.27 1.00 -11.47
C SER A 66 0.24 1.78 -10.64
N ILE A 67 0.22 1.54 -9.34
CA ILE A 67 -0.71 2.23 -8.42
C ILE A 67 -0.34 3.71 -8.30
N SER A 68 0.93 4.03 -8.25
CA SER A 68 1.40 5.40 -8.21
C SER A 68 0.90 6.21 -9.41
N ARG A 69 0.89 5.61 -10.59
CA ARG A 69 0.35 6.25 -11.80
C ARG A 69 -1.16 6.43 -11.72
N GLU A 70 -1.86 5.41 -11.23
CA GLU A 70 -3.33 5.45 -11.13
C GLU A 70 -3.81 6.55 -10.18
N PHE A 71 -3.10 6.76 -9.08
CA PHE A 71 -3.49 7.71 -8.03
C PHE A 71 -2.65 8.99 -8.02
N ASP A 72 -1.77 9.18 -9.01
CA ASP A 72 -0.90 10.36 -9.12
C ASP A 72 -0.02 10.58 -7.88
N LEU A 73 0.50 9.52 -7.30
CA LEU A 73 1.31 9.60 -6.09
C LEU A 73 2.63 10.34 -6.33
N GLU A 74 3.10 10.41 -7.55
CA GLU A 74 4.32 11.13 -7.90
C GLU A 74 4.22 12.61 -7.55
N GLU A 75 3.03 13.19 -7.65
CA GLU A 75 2.80 14.58 -7.27
C GLU A 75 2.65 14.75 -5.75
N ALA A 76 2.30 13.68 -5.04
CA ALA A 76 2.14 13.70 -3.59
C ALA A 76 3.46 13.49 -2.84
N ILE A 77 4.44 12.92 -3.50
CA ILE A 77 5.76 12.66 -2.94
C ILE A 77 6.67 13.83 -3.29
#